data_d09bfd4717ef1f129282168acaf3eeb8
#
_entry.id   d09bfd4717ef1f129282168acaf3eeb8
#
_cell.length_a   1.000
_cell.length_b   1.000
_cell.length_c   1.000
_cell.angle_alpha   90.00
_cell.angle_beta   90.00
_cell.angle_gamma   90.00
#
_symmetry.space_group_name_H-M   'P 1'
#
loop_
_entity.id
_entity.type
_entity.pdbx_description
1 polymer ?
#
loop_
_entity_poly.entity_id
_entity_poly.type
_entity_poly.pdbx_seq_one_letter_code
_entity_poly.pdbx_strand_id
1 'polypeptide(L)'
;GAKSERFIAPIPNQPTLFELPEEEKAEPLQQEITYKRSKPEPKNHPLRLELPAHLPRKTEVIEPTDIPEGSKKIGENISEVLDYTPANVFVRQIVRPKYIVSQDDEQTRIITATLPSLPIPKGNAGAGLLAHILVSKFVDHLPFYRQVQIFKRQNVTIPESTIGGWFNASCRLLEPLYNTLKNRLITSDYLMADETPIPVQTNDKPGATHKGYHWVYYDPGNKLVCFDYQKTRGREGPDEFLK
;
A
#
# COMPACT_ATOMS: atom_id res chain seq x y z
N GLY A 1 -22.66 23.96 -4.37
CA GLY A 1 -21.63 24.25 -3.39
C GLY A 1 -22.26 24.83 -2.15
N ALA A 2 -22.26 24.07 -1.04
CA ALA A 2 -22.71 24.56 0.26
C ALA A 2 -21.67 25.57 0.77
N LYS A 3 -22.08 26.79 1.01
CA LYS A 3 -21.27 27.79 1.73
C LYS A 3 -21.26 27.38 3.21
N SER A 4 -20.08 27.16 3.78
CA SER A 4 -19.94 26.97 5.22
C SER A 4 -20.35 28.26 5.95
N GLU A 5 -21.29 28.13 6.89
CA GLU A 5 -21.64 29.22 7.80
C GLU A 5 -20.41 29.59 8.63
N ARG A 6 -19.99 30.85 8.52
CA ARG A 6 -18.95 31.40 9.40
C ARG A 6 -19.58 31.71 10.75
N PHE A 7 -19.03 31.13 11.80
CA PHE A 7 -19.34 31.51 13.17
C PHE A 7 -18.92 32.97 13.36
N ILE A 8 -19.92 33.87 13.50
CA ILE A 8 -19.67 35.26 13.85
C ILE A 8 -19.76 35.32 15.37
N ALA A 9 -18.67 35.74 16.02
CA ALA A 9 -18.67 35.94 17.45
C ALA A 9 -19.71 37.01 17.83
N PRO A 10 -20.52 36.77 18.91
CA PRO A 10 -21.54 37.73 19.33
C PRO A 10 -20.91 39.08 19.72
N ILE A 11 -21.54 40.15 19.26
CA ILE A 11 -21.13 41.53 19.56
C ILE A 11 -21.42 41.77 21.04
N PRO A 12 -20.48 42.24 21.85
CA PRO A 12 -20.72 42.56 23.24
C PRO A 12 -21.76 43.72 23.33
N ASN A 13 -22.82 43.54 24.13
CA ASN A 13 -23.99 44.41 24.36
C ASN A 13 -25.15 44.29 23.39
N GLN A 14 -25.38 43.15 22.78
CA GLN A 14 -26.67 42.89 22.12
C GLN A 14 -27.68 42.35 23.17
N PRO A 15 -28.83 43.03 23.43
CA PRO A 15 -29.85 42.49 24.35
C PRO A 15 -30.40 41.19 23.81
N THR A 16 -30.41 40.15 24.62
CA THR A 16 -31.04 38.88 24.28
C THR A 16 -32.55 38.99 24.32
N LEU A 17 -33.21 38.45 23.29
CA LEU A 17 -34.69 38.54 23.12
C LEU A 17 -35.44 37.70 24.14
N PHE A 18 -34.77 36.85 24.91
CA PHE A 18 -35.36 36.00 25.94
C PHE A 18 -34.47 36.08 27.20
N GLU A 19 -35.09 36.43 28.35
CA GLU A 19 -34.47 36.31 29.65
C GLU A 19 -34.40 34.81 30.00
N LEU A 20 -33.16 34.28 30.15
CA LEU A 20 -32.94 32.96 30.70
C LEU A 20 -33.06 33.01 32.22
N PRO A 21 -33.79 32.09 32.91
CA PRO A 21 -33.80 32.04 34.36
C PRO A 21 -32.39 31.81 34.91
N GLU A 22 -32.06 32.50 35.99
CA GLU A 22 -30.82 32.32 36.74
C GLU A 22 -30.76 30.87 37.26
N GLU A 23 -29.84 30.06 36.71
CA GLU A 23 -29.52 28.75 37.26
C GLU A 23 -28.75 28.92 38.57
N GLU A 24 -29.33 28.39 39.65
CA GLU A 24 -28.65 28.22 40.94
C GLU A 24 -27.37 27.44 40.72
N LYS A 25 -26.25 27.96 41.21
CA LYS A 25 -24.93 27.30 41.19
C LYS A 25 -24.99 26.02 42.03
N ALA A 26 -25.24 24.89 41.39
CA ALA A 26 -25.00 23.57 41.99
C ALA A 26 -23.52 23.33 42.15
N GLU A 27 -23.10 22.92 43.37
CA GLU A 27 -21.72 22.50 43.66
C GLU A 27 -21.25 21.37 42.75
N PRO A 28 -19.99 21.32 42.31
CA PRO A 28 -19.54 20.29 41.43
C PRO A 28 -19.50 18.93 42.15
N LEU A 29 -20.42 18.06 41.82
CA LEU A 29 -20.37 16.64 42.18
C LEU A 29 -19.11 16.05 41.50
N GLN A 30 -18.13 15.64 42.32
CA GLN A 30 -16.97 14.89 41.85
C GLN A 30 -17.46 13.54 41.28
N GLN A 31 -17.57 13.46 39.95
CA GLN A 31 -17.75 12.19 39.25
C GLN A 31 -16.39 11.53 39.13
N GLU A 32 -16.17 10.42 39.81
CA GLU A 32 -15.07 9.51 39.55
C GLU A 32 -15.21 8.98 38.10
N ILE A 33 -14.44 9.55 37.19
CA ILE A 33 -14.35 9.05 35.81
C ILE A 33 -13.43 7.86 35.82
N THR A 34 -14.00 6.65 35.91
CA THR A 34 -13.25 5.41 35.72
C THR A 34 -12.89 5.26 34.26
N TYR A 35 -11.67 5.65 33.89
CA TYR A 35 -11.18 5.52 32.52
C TYR A 35 -10.90 4.05 32.24
N LYS A 36 -11.85 3.30 31.68
CA LYS A 36 -11.56 2.01 31.04
C LYS A 36 -10.81 2.29 29.74
N ARG A 37 -9.50 2.18 29.77
CA ARG A 37 -8.65 2.22 28.58
C ARG A 37 -9.04 1.04 27.68
N SER A 38 -9.93 1.27 26.72
CA SER A 38 -10.17 0.29 25.64
C SER A 38 -8.82 0.07 24.95
N LYS A 39 -8.44 -1.20 24.80
CA LYS A 39 -7.29 -1.54 23.94
C LYS A 39 -7.57 -0.90 22.58
N PRO A 40 -6.63 -0.12 22.00
CA PRO A 40 -6.81 0.42 20.67
C PRO A 40 -7.06 -0.76 19.74
N GLU A 41 -8.13 -0.67 18.96
CA GLU A 41 -8.38 -1.62 17.86
C GLU A 41 -7.09 -1.71 17.02
N PRO A 42 -6.67 -2.92 16.63
CA PRO A 42 -5.48 -3.08 15.82
C PRO A 42 -5.65 -2.24 14.56
N LYS A 43 -4.86 -1.18 14.44
CA LYS A 43 -4.84 -0.33 13.24
C LYS A 43 -4.55 -1.26 12.08
N ASN A 44 -5.52 -1.46 11.18
CA ASN A 44 -5.35 -2.22 9.95
C ASN A 44 -4.06 -1.73 9.28
N HIS A 45 -3.10 -2.62 9.14
CA HIS A 45 -1.84 -2.29 8.50
C HIS A 45 -2.15 -1.97 7.02
N PRO A 46 -1.77 -0.79 6.47
CA PRO A 46 -2.18 -0.35 5.13
C PRO A 46 -1.75 -1.30 4.00
N LEU A 47 -0.87 -2.26 4.28
CA LEU A 47 -0.38 -3.26 3.33
C LEU A 47 -1.08 -4.62 3.45
N ARG A 48 -1.94 -4.83 4.45
CA ARG A 48 -2.62 -6.10 4.68
C ARG A 48 -4.12 -5.89 4.75
N LEU A 49 -4.83 -6.56 3.84
CA LEU A 49 -6.27 -6.52 3.70
C LEU A 49 -6.89 -7.79 4.32
N GLU A 50 -8.08 -7.71 4.86
CA GLU A 50 -8.89 -8.88 5.17
C GLU A 50 -9.37 -9.51 3.85
N LEU A 51 -9.08 -10.81 3.64
CA LEU A 51 -9.36 -11.47 2.38
C LEU A 51 -10.79 -12.00 2.34
N PRO A 52 -11.55 -11.71 1.25
CA PRO A 52 -12.95 -12.13 1.13
C PRO A 52 -13.13 -13.66 1.19
N ALA A 53 -14.09 -14.12 1.99
CA ALA A 53 -14.34 -15.55 2.19
C ALA A 53 -14.84 -16.27 0.92
N HIS A 54 -15.56 -15.56 0.04
CA HIS A 54 -16.14 -16.13 -1.18
C HIS A 54 -15.15 -16.46 -2.30
N LEU A 55 -13.92 -15.91 -2.23
CA LEU A 55 -12.91 -16.19 -3.25
C LEU A 55 -12.39 -17.64 -3.16
N PRO A 56 -12.12 -18.30 -4.30
CA PRO A 56 -11.52 -19.62 -4.30
C PRO A 56 -10.13 -19.59 -3.66
N ARG A 57 -9.85 -20.58 -2.77
CA ARG A 57 -8.55 -20.76 -2.14
C ARG A 57 -7.78 -21.84 -2.89
N LYS A 58 -6.62 -21.48 -3.42
CA LYS A 58 -5.64 -22.45 -3.95
C LYS A 58 -4.65 -22.74 -2.82
N THR A 59 -4.70 -23.93 -2.27
CA THR A 59 -3.87 -24.34 -1.14
C THR A 59 -2.54 -24.89 -1.65
N GLU A 60 -1.46 -24.38 -1.08
CA GLU A 60 -0.10 -24.86 -1.28
C GLU A 60 0.47 -25.28 0.08
N VAL A 61 0.82 -26.55 0.22
CA VAL A 61 1.39 -27.09 1.46
C VAL A 61 2.91 -27.08 1.33
N ILE A 62 3.60 -26.45 2.26
CA ILE A 62 5.07 -26.37 2.29
C ILE A 62 5.54 -27.15 3.53
N GLU A 63 6.05 -28.34 3.30
CA GLU A 63 6.63 -29.16 4.33
C GLU A 63 8.07 -28.69 4.67
N PRO A 64 8.51 -28.81 5.95
CA PRO A 64 9.90 -28.60 6.31
C PRO A 64 10.79 -29.67 5.67
N THR A 65 12.00 -29.28 5.27
CA THR A 65 12.92 -30.17 4.51
C THR A 65 13.49 -31.31 5.34
N ASP A 66 13.68 -31.09 6.65
CA ASP A 66 14.27 -32.06 7.59
C ASP A 66 13.32 -32.34 8.75
N ILE A 67 12.48 -33.35 8.59
CA ILE A 67 11.59 -33.83 9.66
C ILE A 67 12.23 -35.10 10.24
N PRO A 68 12.74 -35.06 11.50
CA PRO A 68 13.26 -36.27 12.15
C PRO A 68 12.21 -37.36 12.28
N GLU A 69 12.63 -38.64 12.19
CA GLU A 69 11.75 -39.78 12.41
C GLU A 69 11.13 -39.73 13.82
N GLY A 70 9.83 -40.03 13.92
CA GLY A 70 9.09 -39.94 15.18
C GLY A 70 8.50 -38.58 15.50
N SER A 71 8.69 -37.57 14.66
CA SER A 71 8.09 -36.25 14.87
C SER A 71 6.57 -36.27 14.71
N LYS A 72 5.85 -35.60 15.65
CA LYS A 72 4.39 -35.50 15.62
C LYS A 72 3.94 -34.14 15.11
N LYS A 73 3.05 -34.15 14.11
CA LYS A 73 2.36 -32.94 13.62
C LYS A 73 1.42 -32.41 14.71
N ILE A 74 1.59 -31.15 15.12
CA ILE A 74 0.80 -30.50 16.19
C ILE A 74 -0.11 -29.38 15.68
N GLY A 75 0.05 -28.97 14.44
CA GLY A 75 -0.75 -27.91 13.84
C GLY A 75 -0.16 -27.38 12.55
N GLU A 76 -0.73 -26.30 12.06
CA GLU A 76 -0.35 -25.67 10.80
C GLU A 76 -0.29 -24.14 10.96
N ASN A 77 0.66 -23.51 10.30
CA ASN A 77 0.64 -22.06 10.07
C ASN A 77 0.06 -21.79 8.70
N ILE A 78 -1.06 -21.08 8.65
CA ILE A 78 -1.73 -20.71 7.39
C ILE A 78 -1.40 -19.26 7.09
N SER A 79 -0.90 -19.00 5.88
CA SER A 79 -0.69 -17.66 5.35
C SER A 79 -1.47 -17.51 4.06
N GLU A 80 -2.29 -16.47 3.95
CA GLU A 80 -3.13 -16.21 2.78
C GLU A 80 -2.62 -15.01 2.00
N VAL A 81 -2.58 -15.13 0.68
CA VAL A 81 -2.14 -14.11 -0.26
C VAL A 81 -3.21 -13.94 -1.33
N LEU A 82 -3.64 -12.69 -1.57
CA LEU A 82 -4.53 -12.38 -2.68
C LEU A 82 -3.72 -12.34 -3.97
N ASP A 83 -4.06 -13.18 -4.92
CA ASP A 83 -3.35 -13.26 -6.19
C ASP A 83 -4.32 -13.10 -7.36
N TYR A 84 -3.78 -12.82 -8.54
CA TYR A 84 -4.53 -12.53 -9.75
C TYR A 84 -3.95 -13.30 -10.93
N THR A 85 -4.79 -14.05 -11.59
CA THR A 85 -4.55 -14.56 -12.95
C THR A 85 -5.50 -13.79 -13.87
N PRO A 86 -5.13 -13.37 -15.10
CA PRO A 86 -6.01 -12.61 -15.97
C PRO A 86 -7.45 -13.14 -15.95
N ALA A 87 -8.40 -12.24 -15.67
CA ALA A 87 -9.82 -12.49 -15.46
C ALA A 87 -10.23 -13.26 -14.19
N ASN A 88 -9.31 -13.58 -13.27
CA ASN A 88 -9.66 -14.31 -12.05
C ASN A 88 -8.87 -13.84 -10.83
N VAL A 89 -9.59 -13.40 -9.77
CA VAL A 89 -9.01 -13.08 -8.45
C VAL A 89 -9.19 -14.29 -7.55
N PHE A 90 -8.14 -14.72 -6.90
CA PHE A 90 -8.16 -15.89 -6.01
C PHE A 90 -7.27 -15.68 -4.79
N VAL A 91 -7.50 -16.46 -3.74
CA VAL A 91 -6.64 -16.48 -2.56
C VAL A 91 -5.70 -17.68 -2.65
N ARG A 92 -4.39 -17.41 -2.63
CA ARG A 92 -3.38 -18.44 -2.47
C ARG A 92 -3.15 -18.68 -0.98
N GLN A 93 -3.56 -19.82 -0.51
CA GLN A 93 -3.41 -20.23 0.89
C GLN A 93 -2.14 -21.06 1.05
N ILE A 94 -1.16 -20.53 1.79
CA ILE A 94 0.11 -21.19 2.06
C ILE A 94 0.00 -21.85 3.43
N VAL A 95 -0.05 -23.16 3.46
CA VAL A 95 -0.16 -23.96 4.68
C VAL A 95 1.22 -24.53 5.03
N ARG A 96 1.67 -24.26 6.26
CA ARG A 96 2.96 -24.73 6.78
C ARG A 96 2.72 -25.53 8.06
N PRO A 97 2.77 -26.86 7.98
CA PRO A 97 2.62 -27.72 9.13
C PRO A 97 3.68 -27.48 10.21
N LYS A 98 3.30 -27.72 11.44
CA LYS A 98 4.19 -27.66 12.62
C LYS A 98 4.38 -29.05 13.16
N TYR A 99 5.64 -29.41 13.39
CA TYR A 99 6.02 -30.68 13.95
C TYR A 99 6.72 -30.50 15.29
N ILE A 100 6.38 -31.36 16.26
CA ILE A 100 7.13 -31.49 17.49
C ILE A 100 8.22 -32.54 17.30
N VAL A 101 9.43 -32.17 17.65
CA VAL A 101 10.59 -33.06 17.72
C VAL A 101 10.99 -33.16 19.18
N SER A 102 10.79 -34.36 19.80
CA SER A 102 11.31 -34.67 21.15
C SER A 102 12.70 -35.23 20.97
N GLN A 103 13.73 -34.56 21.51
CA GLN A 103 15.10 -35.06 21.47
C GLN A 103 15.52 -35.78 22.78
N ASP A 104 14.85 -35.48 23.89
CA ASP A 104 14.95 -36.14 25.21
C ASP A 104 13.84 -35.55 26.09
N ASP A 105 13.54 -36.18 27.24
CA ASP A 105 12.41 -35.83 28.10
C ASP A 105 12.36 -34.36 28.61
N GLU A 106 13.39 -33.54 28.35
CA GLU A 106 13.47 -32.14 28.81
C GLU A 106 13.46 -31.06 27.71
N GLN A 107 13.65 -31.41 26.43
CA GLN A 107 13.68 -30.37 25.37
C GLN A 107 12.79 -30.71 24.18
N THR A 108 11.69 -29.93 24.06
CA THR A 108 10.76 -30.00 22.95
C THR A 108 11.06 -28.88 21.93
N ARG A 109 11.39 -29.24 20.68
CA ARG A 109 11.62 -28.30 19.59
C ARG A 109 10.47 -28.35 18.59
N ILE A 110 9.98 -27.15 18.16
CA ILE A 110 8.97 -27.05 17.09
C ILE A 110 9.66 -26.70 15.78
N ILE A 111 9.42 -27.50 14.75
CA ILE A 111 9.90 -27.28 13.38
C ILE A 111 8.72 -26.91 12.50
N THR A 112 8.88 -25.86 11.67
CA THR A 112 7.95 -25.47 10.62
C THR A 112 8.73 -24.92 9.42
N ALA A 113 8.21 -25.10 8.20
CA ALA A 113 8.85 -24.55 7.01
C ALA A 113 8.94 -23.02 7.07
N THR A 114 9.96 -22.44 6.48
CA THR A 114 10.06 -21.00 6.30
C THR A 114 8.99 -20.49 5.33
N LEU A 115 8.40 -19.31 5.65
CA LEU A 115 7.48 -18.68 4.71
C LEU A 115 8.26 -18.22 3.47
N PRO A 116 7.82 -18.56 2.23
CA PRO A 116 8.41 -18.00 1.04
C PRO A 116 8.39 -16.47 1.07
N SER A 117 9.41 -15.84 0.50
CA SER A 117 9.45 -14.38 0.41
C SER A 117 8.27 -13.87 -0.45
N LEU A 118 7.49 -12.96 0.11
CA LEU A 118 6.45 -12.25 -0.60
C LEU A 118 7.03 -10.98 -1.24
N PRO A 119 6.48 -10.50 -2.38
CA PRO A 119 6.97 -9.28 -3.03
C PRO A 119 6.97 -8.06 -2.08
N ILE A 120 5.97 -7.98 -1.22
CA ILE A 120 5.86 -6.94 -0.19
C ILE A 120 5.96 -7.61 1.19
N PRO A 121 6.98 -7.30 1.98
CA PRO A 121 7.11 -7.83 3.34
C PRO A 121 5.89 -7.51 4.19
N LYS A 122 5.33 -8.52 4.87
CA LYS A 122 4.11 -8.42 5.68
C LYS A 122 2.83 -8.05 4.90
N GLY A 123 2.92 -7.91 3.57
CA GLY A 123 1.76 -7.74 2.70
C GLY A 123 1.06 -9.07 2.42
N ASN A 124 -0.09 -8.99 1.77
CA ASN A 124 -0.84 -10.16 1.31
C ASN A 124 -1.28 -10.02 -0.16
N ALA A 125 -0.64 -9.15 -0.92
CA ALA A 125 -0.79 -9.07 -2.37
C ALA A 125 0.23 -9.98 -3.05
N GLY A 126 -0.24 -10.86 -3.91
CA GLY A 126 0.59 -11.74 -4.73
C GLY A 126 1.23 -10.98 -5.91
N ALA A 127 2.29 -11.55 -6.48
CA ALA A 127 3.02 -10.94 -7.60
C ALA A 127 2.12 -10.67 -8.81
N GLY A 128 1.20 -11.60 -9.14
CA GLY A 128 0.26 -11.45 -10.25
C GLY A 128 -0.70 -10.27 -10.07
N LEU A 129 -1.21 -10.06 -8.85
CA LEU A 129 -2.06 -8.91 -8.53
C LEU A 129 -1.30 -7.59 -8.62
N LEU A 130 -0.07 -7.53 -8.10
CA LEU A 130 0.77 -6.33 -8.17
C LEU A 130 1.11 -5.97 -9.61
N ALA A 131 1.49 -6.96 -10.43
CA ALA A 131 1.76 -6.77 -11.85
C ALA A 131 0.51 -6.25 -12.59
N HIS A 132 -0.66 -6.83 -12.31
CA HIS A 132 -1.92 -6.36 -12.91
C HIS A 132 -2.21 -4.90 -12.56
N ILE A 133 -2.06 -4.49 -11.28
CA ILE A 133 -2.28 -3.11 -10.85
C ILE A 133 -1.35 -2.14 -11.59
N LEU A 134 -0.07 -2.48 -11.75
CA LEU A 134 0.92 -1.65 -12.43
C LEU A 134 0.64 -1.57 -13.93
N VAL A 135 0.41 -2.69 -14.61
CA VAL A 135 0.11 -2.75 -16.04
C VAL A 135 -1.17 -1.96 -16.33
N SER A 136 -2.23 -2.22 -15.57
CA SER A 136 -3.50 -1.50 -15.73
C SER A 136 -3.34 0.02 -15.56
N LYS A 137 -2.47 0.47 -14.64
CA LYS A 137 -2.24 1.90 -14.43
C LYS A 137 -1.45 2.55 -15.56
N PHE A 138 -0.37 1.93 -16.02
CA PHE A 138 0.60 2.57 -16.92
C PHE A 138 0.41 2.19 -18.38
N VAL A 139 -0.04 0.98 -18.67
CA VAL A 139 -0.27 0.50 -20.04
C VAL A 139 -1.72 0.74 -20.46
N ASP A 140 -2.67 0.40 -19.57
CA ASP A 140 -4.11 0.52 -19.87
C ASP A 140 -4.69 1.89 -19.43
N HIS A 141 -3.87 2.77 -18.86
CA HIS A 141 -4.25 4.10 -18.37
C HIS A 141 -5.43 4.11 -17.38
N LEU A 142 -5.59 3.04 -16.59
CA LEU A 142 -6.64 2.92 -15.58
C LEU A 142 -6.21 3.51 -14.24
N PRO A 143 -6.75 4.64 -13.80
CA PRO A 143 -6.46 5.18 -12.48
C PRO A 143 -6.98 4.25 -11.38
N PHE A 144 -6.40 4.34 -10.18
CA PHE A 144 -6.70 3.40 -9.09
C PHE A 144 -8.19 3.34 -8.74
N TYR A 145 -8.89 4.46 -8.71
CA TYR A 145 -10.32 4.46 -8.41
C TYR A 145 -11.15 3.61 -9.40
N ARG A 146 -10.75 3.53 -10.69
CA ARG A 146 -11.39 2.66 -11.68
C ARG A 146 -11.05 1.20 -11.42
N GLN A 147 -9.81 0.89 -11.09
CA GLN A 147 -9.39 -0.47 -10.71
C GLN A 147 -10.15 -0.96 -9.48
N VAL A 148 -10.31 -0.11 -8.43
CA VAL A 148 -11.16 -0.40 -7.26
C VAL A 148 -12.58 -0.77 -7.69
N GLN A 149 -13.19 -0.01 -8.62
CA GLN A 149 -14.54 -0.32 -9.11
C GLN A 149 -14.59 -1.65 -9.92
N ILE A 150 -13.52 -1.99 -10.64
CA ILE A 150 -13.41 -3.28 -11.34
C ILE A 150 -13.39 -4.44 -10.34
N PHE A 151 -12.54 -4.38 -9.30
CA PHE A 151 -12.51 -5.38 -8.24
C PHE A 151 -13.84 -5.48 -7.49
N LYS A 152 -14.48 -4.34 -7.19
CA LYS A 152 -15.78 -4.31 -6.53
C LYS A 152 -16.87 -5.04 -7.32
N ARG A 153 -16.87 -4.98 -8.67
CA ARG A 153 -17.78 -5.77 -9.51
C ARG A 153 -17.56 -7.29 -9.40
N GLN A 154 -16.37 -7.70 -8.97
CA GLN A 154 -16.03 -9.08 -8.67
C GLN A 154 -16.24 -9.43 -7.18
N ASN A 155 -16.99 -8.58 -6.44
CA ASN A 155 -17.20 -8.71 -5.00
C ASN A 155 -15.92 -8.69 -4.16
N VAL A 156 -14.84 -8.07 -4.66
CA VAL A 156 -13.58 -7.87 -3.94
C VAL A 156 -13.43 -6.39 -3.60
N THR A 157 -13.52 -6.05 -2.33
CA THR A 157 -13.39 -4.66 -1.86
C THR A 157 -11.96 -4.41 -1.42
N ILE A 158 -11.25 -3.57 -2.17
CA ILE A 158 -9.88 -3.14 -1.86
C ILE A 158 -9.92 -1.61 -1.69
N PRO A 159 -9.58 -1.07 -0.53
CA PRO A 159 -9.48 0.38 -0.35
C PRO A 159 -8.42 0.98 -1.29
N GLU A 160 -8.68 2.19 -1.80
CA GLU A 160 -7.73 2.88 -2.70
C GLU A 160 -6.39 3.15 -1.99
N SER A 161 -6.42 3.43 -0.68
CA SER A 161 -5.23 3.57 0.15
C SER A 161 -4.37 2.31 0.18
N THR A 162 -4.99 1.12 0.18
CA THR A 162 -4.28 -0.17 0.13
C THR A 162 -3.62 -0.37 -1.23
N ILE A 163 -4.32 -0.08 -2.34
CA ILE A 163 -3.73 -0.12 -3.69
C ILE A 163 -2.56 0.88 -3.80
N GLY A 164 -2.73 2.10 -3.26
CA GLY A 164 -1.65 3.09 -3.20
C GLY A 164 -0.44 2.60 -2.39
N GLY A 165 -0.67 1.93 -1.27
CA GLY A 165 0.38 1.32 -0.46
C GLY A 165 1.12 0.21 -1.21
N TRP A 166 0.41 -0.69 -1.90
CA TRP A 166 0.98 -1.74 -2.73
C TRP A 166 1.76 -1.17 -3.92
N PHE A 167 1.22 -0.12 -4.55
CA PHE A 167 1.90 0.59 -5.63
C PHE A 167 3.25 1.16 -5.18
N ASN A 168 3.27 1.91 -4.08
CA ASN A 168 4.50 2.50 -3.55
C ASN A 168 5.54 1.44 -3.16
N ALA A 169 5.09 0.33 -2.55
CA ALA A 169 5.97 -0.78 -2.22
C ALA A 169 6.53 -1.48 -3.47
N SER A 170 5.70 -1.63 -4.52
CA SER A 170 6.13 -2.20 -5.80
C SER A 170 7.13 -1.30 -6.53
N CYS A 171 6.96 0.03 -6.48
CA CYS A 171 7.94 0.97 -7.04
C CYS A 171 9.31 0.81 -6.37
N ARG A 172 9.34 0.70 -5.03
CA ARG A 172 10.60 0.44 -4.29
C ARG A 172 11.22 -0.91 -4.65
N LEU A 173 10.39 -1.94 -4.84
CA LEU A 173 10.86 -3.26 -5.26
C LEU A 173 11.50 -3.23 -6.66
N LEU A 174 10.98 -2.39 -7.57
CA LEU A 174 11.47 -2.23 -8.94
C LEU A 174 12.61 -1.22 -9.09
N GLU A 175 12.92 -0.44 -8.06
CA GLU A 175 13.96 0.58 -8.08
C GLU A 175 15.34 0.05 -8.51
N PRO A 176 15.83 -1.13 -8.05
CA PRO A 176 17.10 -1.68 -8.53
C PRO A 176 17.11 -1.96 -10.05
N LEU A 177 15.96 -2.37 -10.60
CA LEU A 177 15.80 -2.59 -12.03
C LEU A 177 15.85 -1.27 -12.81
N TYR A 178 15.17 -0.24 -12.29
CA TYR A 178 15.24 1.12 -12.84
C TYR A 178 16.66 1.65 -12.84
N ASN A 179 17.39 1.51 -11.75
CA ASN A 179 18.79 1.95 -11.65
C ASN A 179 19.70 1.20 -12.62
N THR A 180 19.48 -0.10 -12.81
CA THR A 180 20.21 -0.90 -13.81
C THR A 180 19.90 -0.41 -15.23
N LEU A 181 18.64 -0.11 -15.55
CA LEU A 181 18.25 0.45 -16.84
C LEU A 181 18.89 1.83 -17.06
N LYS A 182 18.84 2.72 -16.05
CA LYS A 182 19.50 4.03 -16.10
C LYS A 182 20.98 3.88 -16.40
N ASN A 183 21.69 3.05 -15.63
CA ASN A 183 23.13 2.83 -15.83
C ASN A 183 23.43 2.30 -17.23
N ARG A 184 22.59 1.44 -17.79
CA ARG A 184 22.74 0.95 -19.16
C ARG A 184 22.57 2.06 -20.19
N LEU A 185 21.61 2.94 -20.00
CA LEU A 185 21.38 4.10 -20.89
C LEU A 185 22.54 5.10 -20.85
N ILE A 186 23.07 5.41 -19.67
CA ILE A 186 24.20 6.35 -19.52
C ILE A 186 25.46 5.87 -20.30
N THR A 187 25.64 4.55 -20.44
CA THR A 187 26.76 3.96 -21.18
C THR A 187 26.52 3.84 -22.68
N SER A 188 25.40 4.31 -23.20
CA SER A 188 25.10 4.25 -24.64
C SER A 188 25.85 5.32 -25.41
N ASP A 189 26.32 5.00 -26.63
CA ASP A 189 27.06 5.93 -27.51
C ASP A 189 26.17 7.08 -27.99
N TYR A 190 24.86 6.87 -28.05
CA TYR A 190 23.90 7.88 -28.52
C TYR A 190 22.58 7.77 -27.76
N LEU A 191 22.14 8.89 -27.19
CA LEU A 191 20.85 9.06 -26.51
C LEU A 191 20.03 10.18 -27.12
N MET A 192 18.76 9.91 -27.34
CA MET A 192 17.75 10.91 -27.61
C MET A 192 17.08 11.33 -26.30
N ALA A 193 16.93 12.62 -26.06
CA ALA A 193 16.25 13.15 -24.89
C ALA A 193 15.20 14.20 -25.30
N ASP A 194 14.04 14.12 -24.68
CA ASP A 194 12.94 15.08 -24.88
C ASP A 194 12.18 15.23 -23.55
N GLU A 195 11.46 16.35 -23.40
CA GLU A 195 10.66 16.59 -22.20
C GLU A 195 9.20 16.90 -22.52
N THR A 196 8.29 16.40 -21.66
CA THR A 196 6.87 16.68 -21.73
C THR A 196 6.40 17.36 -20.45
N PRO A 197 5.74 18.52 -20.51
CA PRO A 197 5.19 19.17 -19.33
C PRO A 197 3.99 18.40 -18.79
N ILE A 198 3.93 18.27 -17.46
CA ILE A 198 2.83 17.62 -16.75
C ILE A 198 2.36 18.48 -15.57
N PRO A 199 1.04 18.55 -15.28
CA PRO A 199 0.52 19.15 -14.06
C PRO A 199 0.74 18.20 -12.88
N VAL A 200 1.45 18.66 -11.85
CA VAL A 200 1.73 17.91 -10.64
C VAL A 200 1.08 18.58 -9.45
N GLN A 201 0.33 17.84 -8.66
CA GLN A 201 -0.29 18.36 -7.44
C GLN A 201 0.78 18.82 -6.43
N THR A 202 0.55 19.95 -5.78
CA THR A 202 1.39 20.44 -4.70
C THR A 202 0.73 20.17 -3.36
N ASN A 203 1.55 19.95 -2.33
CA ASN A 203 1.05 19.83 -0.96
C ASN A 203 0.80 21.19 -0.30
N ASP A 204 1.24 22.29 -0.93
CA ASP A 204 1.19 23.63 -0.35
C ASP A 204 -0.22 24.21 -0.28
N LYS A 205 -1.07 23.86 -1.28
CA LYS A 205 -2.47 24.27 -1.32
C LYS A 205 -3.33 23.16 -1.89
N PRO A 206 -4.44 22.75 -1.25
CA PRO A 206 -5.38 21.77 -1.79
C PRO A 206 -5.85 22.13 -3.19
N GLY A 207 -5.68 21.23 -4.16
CA GLY A 207 -6.10 21.40 -5.54
C GLY A 207 -5.17 22.28 -6.40
N ALA A 208 -4.08 22.82 -5.85
CA ALA A 208 -3.08 23.53 -6.64
C ALA A 208 -2.13 22.54 -7.34
N THR A 209 -1.73 22.92 -8.55
CA THR A 209 -0.74 22.17 -9.32
C THR A 209 0.42 23.09 -9.71
N HIS A 210 1.62 22.52 -9.83
CA HIS A 210 2.73 23.14 -10.52
C HIS A 210 3.02 22.42 -11.84
N LYS A 211 3.70 23.10 -12.73
CA LYS A 211 4.14 22.51 -14.00
C LYS A 211 5.46 21.77 -13.73
N GLY A 212 5.40 20.43 -13.75
CA GLY A 212 6.58 19.58 -13.75
C GLY A 212 6.88 19.07 -15.16
N TYR A 213 7.94 18.31 -15.32
CA TYR A 213 8.40 17.78 -16.60
C TYR A 213 8.79 16.32 -16.47
N HIS A 214 8.28 15.49 -17.38
CA HIS A 214 8.79 14.14 -17.60
C HIS A 214 9.82 14.21 -18.72
N TRP A 215 11.06 13.89 -18.39
CA TRP A 215 12.11 13.66 -19.35
C TRP A 215 12.06 12.20 -19.79
N VAL A 216 12.21 11.97 -21.09
CA VAL A 216 12.37 10.66 -21.69
C VAL A 216 13.77 10.55 -22.28
N TYR A 217 14.46 9.48 -21.95
CA TYR A 217 15.78 9.14 -22.51
C TYR A 217 15.62 7.86 -23.31
N TYR A 218 15.97 7.88 -24.57
CA TYR A 218 15.82 6.77 -25.50
C TYR A 218 17.15 6.43 -26.17
N ASP A 219 17.53 5.15 -26.05
CA ASP A 219 18.62 4.55 -26.81
C ASP A 219 18.04 3.78 -28.00
N PRO A 220 18.17 4.28 -29.21
CA PRO A 220 17.62 3.61 -30.39
C PRO A 220 18.39 2.33 -30.76
N GLY A 221 19.67 2.24 -30.41
CA GLY A 221 20.50 1.05 -30.67
C GLY A 221 20.05 -0.17 -29.90
N ASN A 222 19.83 -0.01 -28.61
CA ASN A 222 19.38 -1.09 -27.73
C ASN A 222 17.85 -1.09 -27.50
N LYS A 223 17.11 -0.13 -28.04
CA LYS A 223 15.66 0.07 -27.88
C LYS A 223 15.25 0.18 -26.41
N LEU A 224 16.05 0.90 -25.63
CA LEU A 224 15.81 1.12 -24.20
C LEU A 224 15.23 2.51 -23.98
N VAL A 225 14.25 2.62 -23.08
CA VAL A 225 13.59 3.87 -22.71
C VAL A 225 13.61 4.00 -21.18
N CYS A 226 13.98 5.19 -20.69
CA CYS A 226 13.87 5.52 -19.28
C CYS A 226 13.18 6.89 -19.13
N PHE A 227 12.40 7.02 -18.07
CA PHE A 227 11.71 8.27 -17.74
C PHE A 227 12.27 8.82 -16.43
N ASP A 228 12.44 10.15 -16.40
CA ASP A 228 12.83 10.87 -15.20
C ASP A 228 11.88 12.04 -14.95
N TYR A 229 11.63 12.38 -13.69
CA TYR A 229 10.78 13.50 -13.31
C TYR A 229 11.62 14.66 -12.79
N GLN A 230 11.39 15.85 -13.39
CA GLN A 230 12.03 17.08 -12.95
C GLN A 230 10.98 18.18 -12.66
N LYS A 231 11.24 18.98 -11.61
CA LYS A 231 10.36 20.10 -11.26
C LYS A 231 10.44 21.24 -12.26
N THR A 232 11.56 21.39 -12.95
CA THR A 232 11.86 22.46 -13.89
C THR A 232 12.29 21.90 -15.24
N ARG A 233 12.23 22.75 -16.28
CA ARG A 233 12.75 22.43 -17.62
C ARG A 233 14.27 22.65 -17.74
N GLY A 234 14.92 23.04 -16.67
CA GLY A 234 16.32 23.41 -16.68
C GLY A 234 17.25 22.26 -17.06
N ARG A 235 18.44 22.62 -17.56
CA ARG A 235 19.51 21.70 -17.93
C ARG A 235 19.99 20.83 -16.75
N GLU A 236 19.74 21.30 -15.53
CA GLU A 236 20.17 20.60 -14.29
C GLU A 236 19.64 19.16 -14.20
N GLY A 237 18.36 18.94 -14.65
CA GLY A 237 17.76 17.62 -14.65
C GLY A 237 18.52 16.60 -15.54
N PRO A 238 18.66 16.86 -16.85
CA PRO A 238 19.47 16.02 -17.72
C PRO A 238 20.93 15.85 -17.26
N ASP A 239 21.54 16.92 -16.76
CA ASP A 239 22.92 16.84 -16.25
C ASP A 239 23.04 15.94 -15.02
N GLU A 240 22.01 15.87 -14.17
CA GLU A 240 21.95 14.95 -13.02
C GLU A 240 21.65 13.51 -13.45
N PHE A 241 20.77 13.32 -14.43
CA PHE A 241 20.44 11.99 -14.94
C PHE A 241 21.65 11.31 -15.60
N LEU A 242 22.46 12.08 -16.37
CA LEU A 242 23.57 11.59 -17.15
C LEU A 242 24.90 11.43 -16.36
N LYS A 243 24.92 11.76 -15.09
CA LYS A 243 26.05 11.48 -14.17
C LYS A 243 25.96 10.07 -13.61
#